data_0fd3096ca02eb3a1ba3a559360d690a7
#
_entry.id   0fd3096ca02eb3a1ba3a559360d690a7
#
_cell.length_a   1.000
_cell.length_b   1.000
_cell.length_c   1.000
_cell.angle_alpha   90.00
_cell.angle_beta   90.00
_cell.angle_gamma   90.00
#
_symmetry.space_group_name_H-M   'P 1'
#
loop_
_entity.id
_entity.type
_entity.pdbx_description
1 polymer ?
#
loop_
_entity_poly.entity_id
_entity_poly.type
_entity_poly.pdbx_seq_one_letter_code
_entity_poly.pdbx_strand_id
1 'polypeptide(L)'
;MNGDRLHATLRTLEHFTNDSLALKHHTQYLSGFHYNRDLLKAAVANTYVETVGNRSDSLYRAVEKSSVDAMKNSLFARMSAITKPSELDKKRCMIAFDYTTEDFYGDRDTLWIHGWTGDHGVTGRYSYLTASIVNKDLRLPVFSIPSPMGNDMPGEVSDMLQRMNSITHGIDLVLFDRGFYSKDLMLALSGMDMPYLIFVPKNESVKDELVSMIHGERKIVFHEFSFYRDGHKVTGDTNLAFLKQIYDHRTDEYYDWVFATNVSDMDLEKIIKQYKARWRIETMFRVQDECRIKTKSKDIRVRYFLFAYEQLIESIWYLFYHEEVSFKKFLIELSSVCSTLVENEERRRTTHS
;
A
#
# COMPACT_ATOMS: atom_id res chain seq x y z
N MET A 1 -9.02 19.11 17.93
CA MET A 1 -8.38 17.82 18.33
C MET A 1 -7.63 17.98 19.62
N ASN A 2 -7.44 16.88 20.40
CA ASN A 2 -6.63 16.92 21.62
C ASN A 2 -5.14 17.11 21.28
N GLY A 3 -4.48 18.12 21.88
CA GLY A 3 -3.06 18.42 21.63
C GLY A 3 -2.10 17.26 21.94
N ASP A 4 -2.35 16.47 22.99
CA ASP A 4 -1.51 15.34 23.37
C ASP A 4 -1.51 14.24 22.31
N ARG A 5 -2.66 13.99 21.65
CA ARG A 5 -2.76 13.02 20.56
C ARG A 5 -1.98 13.48 19.32
N LEU A 6 -2.01 14.78 18.98
CA LEU A 6 -1.22 15.32 17.88
C LEU A 6 0.29 15.26 18.18
N HIS A 7 0.70 15.51 19.42
CA HIS A 7 2.08 15.33 19.84
C HIS A 7 2.55 13.86 19.74
N ALA A 8 1.69 12.89 20.11
CA ALA A 8 1.98 11.47 19.93
C ALA A 8 2.13 11.10 18.46
N THR A 9 1.26 11.64 17.60
CA THR A 9 1.37 11.50 16.13
C THR A 9 2.69 12.04 15.60
N LEU A 10 3.07 13.26 15.99
CA LEU A 10 4.33 13.87 15.56
C LEU A 10 5.55 13.07 16.00
N ARG A 11 5.54 12.47 17.19
CA ARG A 11 6.60 11.57 17.63
C ARG A 11 6.67 10.30 16.76
N THR A 12 5.55 9.75 16.36
CA THR A 12 5.52 8.59 15.47
C THR A 12 6.14 8.93 14.11
N LEU A 13 5.82 10.10 13.54
CA LEU A 13 6.42 10.58 12.29
C LEU A 13 7.91 10.90 12.47
N GLU A 14 8.31 11.46 13.60
CA GLU A 14 9.73 11.71 13.93
C GLU A 14 10.51 10.40 14.00
N HIS A 15 9.98 9.38 14.69
CA HIS A 15 10.61 8.07 14.74
C HIS A 15 10.72 7.43 13.36
N PHE A 16 9.67 7.53 12.51
CA PHE A 16 9.76 7.06 11.13
C PHE A 16 10.90 7.76 10.38
N THR A 17 10.96 9.08 10.45
CA THR A 17 11.98 9.89 9.75
C THR A 17 13.38 9.55 10.26
N ASN A 18 13.57 9.49 11.56
CA ASN A 18 14.88 9.22 12.19
C ASN A 18 15.38 7.80 11.83
N ASP A 19 14.52 6.79 11.93
CA ASP A 19 14.89 5.40 11.64
C ASP A 19 15.13 5.20 10.15
N SER A 20 14.28 5.78 9.29
CA SER A 20 14.42 5.70 7.83
C SER A 20 15.71 6.35 7.33
N LEU A 21 16.13 7.45 7.94
CA LEU A 21 17.30 8.24 7.50
C LEU A 21 18.54 7.94 8.33
N ALA A 22 18.48 7.00 9.26
CA ALA A 22 19.55 6.67 10.21
C ALA A 22 20.14 7.95 10.87
N LEU A 23 19.25 8.89 11.21
CA LEU A 23 19.66 10.13 11.87
C LEU A 23 20.13 9.79 13.28
N LYS A 24 21.40 10.07 13.57
CA LYS A 24 21.92 9.96 14.92
C LYS A 24 21.20 11.01 15.80
N HIS A 25 20.70 10.60 16.95
CA HIS A 25 19.98 11.46 17.91
C HIS A 25 20.76 12.72 18.38
N HIS A 26 21.98 12.93 17.88
CA HIS A 26 22.92 13.95 18.33
C HIS A 26 23.46 14.89 17.23
N THR A 27 22.82 14.98 16.08
CA THR A 27 23.19 16.11 15.20
C THR A 27 22.64 17.38 15.82
N GLN A 28 23.50 18.21 16.35
CA GLN A 28 23.19 19.47 17.06
C GLN A 28 22.28 20.45 16.32
N TYR A 29 21.97 20.21 15.04
CA TYR A 29 21.34 21.19 14.18
C TYR A 29 20.03 20.76 13.51
N LEU A 30 19.71 19.47 13.39
CA LEU A 30 18.49 19.00 12.72
C LEU A 30 17.92 17.78 13.44
N SER A 31 16.74 17.92 14.05
CA SER A 31 15.92 16.81 14.51
C SER A 31 14.97 16.37 13.40
N GLY A 32 14.41 15.15 13.52
CA GLY A 32 13.36 14.69 12.62
C GLY A 32 12.18 15.65 12.51
N PHE A 33 11.86 16.43 13.55
CA PHE A 33 10.82 17.46 13.53
C PHE A 33 11.05 18.56 12.49
N HIS A 34 12.29 18.93 12.22
CA HIS A 34 12.58 19.93 11.20
C HIS A 34 12.25 19.44 9.78
N TYR A 35 12.54 18.16 9.49
CA TYR A 35 12.14 17.57 8.23
C TYR A 35 10.62 17.36 8.17
N ASN A 36 10.02 16.90 9.26
CA ASN A 36 8.56 16.71 9.35
C ASN A 36 7.80 18.02 9.15
N ARG A 37 8.31 19.18 9.62
CA ARG A 37 7.70 20.48 9.36
C ARG A 37 7.58 20.76 7.86
N ASP A 38 8.66 20.56 7.11
CA ASP A 38 8.68 20.84 5.68
C ASP A 38 7.85 19.80 4.91
N LEU A 39 7.92 18.53 5.28
CA LEU A 39 7.07 17.46 4.72
C LEU A 39 5.57 17.70 4.96
N LEU A 40 5.18 18.06 6.17
CA LEU A 40 3.79 18.35 6.50
C LEU A 40 3.26 19.59 5.77
N LYS A 41 4.08 20.64 5.61
CA LYS A 41 3.72 21.79 4.78
C LYS A 41 3.49 21.41 3.33
N ALA A 42 4.37 20.57 2.77
CA ALA A 42 4.22 20.06 1.40
C ALA A 42 2.95 19.22 1.25
N ALA A 43 2.65 18.33 2.23
CA ALA A 43 1.45 17.51 2.27
C ALA A 43 0.16 18.36 2.35
N VAL A 44 0.13 19.38 3.23
CA VAL A 44 -1.01 20.31 3.34
C VAL A 44 -1.28 21.03 2.03
N ALA A 45 -0.21 21.48 1.34
CA ALA A 45 -0.30 22.21 0.09
C ALA A 45 -0.40 21.32 -1.16
N ASN A 46 -0.25 19.99 -1.03
CA ASN A 46 -0.18 19.04 -2.15
C ASN A 46 0.84 19.49 -3.21
N THR A 47 2.05 19.83 -2.77
CA THR A 47 3.07 20.48 -3.60
C THR A 47 4.45 19.87 -3.44
N TYR A 48 5.42 20.44 -4.14
CA TYR A 48 6.83 20.04 -4.08
C TYR A 48 7.45 20.44 -2.74
N VAL A 49 8.15 19.51 -2.09
CA VAL A 49 8.86 19.78 -0.84
C VAL A 49 9.93 20.86 -1.01
N GLU A 50 10.51 20.97 -2.20
CA GLU A 50 11.49 21.99 -2.57
C GLU A 50 10.94 23.42 -2.55
N THR A 51 9.61 23.59 -2.60
CA THR A 51 8.97 24.91 -2.65
C THR A 51 8.50 25.43 -1.30
N VAL A 52 8.39 24.55 -0.29
CA VAL A 52 7.81 24.91 1.02
C VAL A 52 8.81 24.94 2.17
N GLY A 53 10.02 24.41 1.97
CA GLY A 53 11.04 24.31 3.00
C GLY A 53 12.43 24.65 2.51
N ASN A 54 13.27 25.13 3.44
CA ASN A 54 14.67 25.47 3.16
C ASN A 54 15.62 24.28 3.34
N ARG A 55 15.09 23.08 3.58
CA ARG A 55 15.87 21.89 3.97
C ARG A 55 15.71 20.71 3.04
N SER A 56 15.07 20.89 1.89
CA SER A 56 14.86 19.83 0.90
C SER A 56 16.18 19.17 0.46
N ASP A 57 17.23 19.97 0.20
CA ASP A 57 18.54 19.42 -0.19
C ASP A 57 19.18 18.59 0.92
N SER A 58 19.05 19.00 2.19
CA SER A 58 19.58 18.23 3.31
C SER A 58 18.78 16.98 3.56
N LEU A 59 17.44 17.02 3.37
CA LEU A 59 16.56 15.86 3.42
C LEU A 59 16.96 14.86 2.34
N TYR A 60 17.09 15.29 1.09
CA TYR A 60 17.46 14.39 -0.02
C TYR A 60 18.82 13.76 0.18
N ARG A 61 19.83 14.52 0.61
CA ARG A 61 21.15 13.96 0.96
C ARG A 61 21.08 12.92 2.11
N ALA A 62 20.18 13.10 3.08
CA ALA A 62 19.97 12.12 4.14
C ALA A 62 19.27 10.86 3.60
N VAL A 63 18.23 11.02 2.77
CA VAL A 63 17.53 9.92 2.11
C VAL A 63 18.47 9.13 1.19
N GLU A 64 19.30 9.80 0.39
CA GLU A 64 20.25 9.16 -0.52
C GLU A 64 21.36 8.37 0.19
N LYS A 65 21.63 8.66 1.46
CA LYS A 65 22.55 7.87 2.30
C LYS A 65 21.89 6.65 2.96
N SER A 66 20.56 6.57 2.90
CA SER A 66 19.79 5.48 3.46
C SER A 66 19.52 4.40 2.40
N SER A 67 18.87 3.30 2.82
CA SER A 67 18.45 2.23 1.93
C SER A 67 16.92 2.11 1.90
N VAL A 68 16.39 1.58 0.80
CA VAL A 68 14.97 1.23 0.67
C VAL A 68 14.56 0.26 1.80
N ASP A 69 15.41 -0.67 2.17
CA ASP A 69 15.10 -1.65 3.23
C ASP A 69 15.03 -1.03 4.62
N ALA A 70 15.87 -0.04 4.93
CA ALA A 70 15.75 0.72 6.17
C ALA A 70 14.39 1.42 6.26
N MET A 71 13.93 2.02 5.16
CA MET A 71 12.63 2.69 5.07
C MET A 71 11.47 1.69 5.18
N LYS A 72 11.54 0.54 4.49
CA LYS A 72 10.56 -0.55 4.61
C LYS A 72 10.43 -1.02 6.06
N ASN A 73 11.56 -1.25 6.72
CA ASN A 73 11.56 -1.72 8.10
C ASN A 73 11.04 -0.65 9.07
N SER A 74 11.38 0.62 8.86
CA SER A 74 10.86 1.73 9.66
C SER A 74 9.34 1.88 9.49
N LEU A 75 8.82 1.85 8.24
CA LEU A 75 7.39 1.89 7.98
C LEU A 75 6.68 0.74 8.68
N PHE A 76 7.16 -0.49 8.51
CA PHE A 76 6.56 -1.66 9.13
C PHE A 76 6.56 -1.58 10.66
N ALA A 77 7.67 -1.16 11.27
CA ALA A 77 7.75 -0.98 12.72
C ALA A 77 6.74 0.06 13.25
N ARG A 78 6.57 1.18 12.52
CA ARG A 78 5.58 2.21 12.91
C ARG A 78 4.15 1.72 12.71
N MET A 79 3.87 1.06 11.57
CA MET A 79 2.55 0.47 11.33
C MET A 79 2.20 -0.58 12.38
N SER A 80 3.13 -1.48 12.72
CA SER A 80 2.93 -2.43 13.81
C SER A 80 2.63 -1.73 15.17
N ALA A 81 3.31 -0.63 15.47
CA ALA A 81 3.08 0.10 16.70
C ALA A 81 1.70 0.78 16.76
N ILE A 82 1.27 1.45 15.66
CA ILE A 82 -0.01 2.17 15.63
C ILE A 82 -1.22 1.24 15.50
N THR A 83 -1.04 0.01 15.04
CA THR A 83 -2.13 -0.97 14.93
C THR A 83 -2.40 -1.73 16.22
N LYS A 84 -1.47 -1.76 17.19
CA LYS A 84 -1.67 -2.43 18.48
C LYS A 84 -2.95 -2.01 19.22
N PRO A 85 -3.29 -0.71 19.33
CA PRO A 85 -4.52 -0.28 20.01
C PRO A 85 -5.81 -0.76 19.34
N SER A 86 -5.78 -1.14 18.05
CA SER A 86 -6.93 -1.70 17.32
C SER A 86 -7.12 -3.21 17.55
N GLU A 87 -6.26 -3.84 18.35
CA GLU A 87 -6.28 -5.27 18.67
C GLU A 87 -6.24 -6.18 17.43
N LEU A 88 -5.52 -5.78 16.39
CA LEU A 88 -5.37 -6.58 15.17
C LEU A 88 -4.67 -7.92 15.41
N ASP A 89 -3.80 -7.97 16.38
CA ASP A 89 -3.15 -9.19 16.87
C ASP A 89 -4.13 -10.24 17.45
N LYS A 90 -5.37 -9.82 17.72
CA LYS A 90 -6.47 -10.70 18.17
C LYS A 90 -7.49 -11.00 17.07
N LYS A 91 -7.34 -10.44 15.88
CA LYS A 91 -8.31 -10.55 14.78
C LYS A 91 -7.71 -11.23 13.57
N ARG A 92 -8.49 -12.11 12.97
CA ARG A 92 -8.20 -12.60 11.62
C ARG A 92 -8.64 -11.56 10.60
N CYS A 93 -7.88 -11.43 9.53
CA CYS A 93 -8.06 -10.35 8.57
C CYS A 93 -8.13 -10.85 7.13
N MET A 94 -8.92 -10.17 6.31
CA MET A 94 -8.77 -10.25 4.86
C MET A 94 -7.74 -9.20 4.43
N ILE A 95 -6.78 -9.65 3.61
CA ILE A 95 -5.73 -8.79 3.04
C ILE A 95 -5.99 -8.64 1.56
N ALA A 96 -5.89 -7.44 1.05
CA ALA A 96 -5.92 -7.22 -0.38
C ALA A 96 -4.60 -6.60 -0.84
N PHE A 97 -4.11 -7.08 -1.99
CA PHE A 97 -2.95 -6.53 -2.68
C PHE A 97 -3.39 -5.72 -3.88
N ASP A 98 -2.73 -4.59 -4.07
CA ASP A 98 -2.91 -3.77 -5.25
C ASP A 98 -1.64 -2.95 -5.54
N TYR A 99 -1.48 -2.55 -6.81
CA TYR A 99 -0.44 -1.60 -7.20
C TYR A 99 -1.01 -0.19 -7.22
N THR A 100 -0.36 0.72 -6.52
CA THR A 100 -0.57 2.15 -6.72
C THR A 100 0.60 2.74 -7.51
N THR A 101 0.34 3.77 -8.29
CA THR A 101 1.34 4.35 -9.19
C THR A 101 1.48 5.85 -8.99
N GLU A 102 2.67 6.35 -9.24
CA GLU A 102 3.00 7.77 -9.26
C GLU A 102 3.49 8.15 -10.65
N ASP A 103 2.80 9.10 -11.30
CA ASP A 103 3.14 9.54 -12.65
C ASP A 103 4.51 10.21 -12.70
N PHE A 104 5.25 9.93 -13.78
CA PHE A 104 6.56 10.48 -14.03
C PHE A 104 6.62 11.17 -15.41
N TYR A 105 7.28 12.32 -15.43
CA TYR A 105 7.43 13.18 -16.60
C TYR A 105 8.92 13.40 -16.87
N GLY A 106 9.54 12.58 -17.69
CA GLY A 106 10.96 12.69 -18.00
C GLY A 106 11.53 11.44 -18.65
N ASP A 107 12.87 11.33 -18.69
CA ASP A 107 13.54 10.19 -19.29
C ASP A 107 13.51 8.98 -18.36
N ARG A 108 13.15 7.82 -18.91
CA ARG A 108 13.10 6.53 -18.24
C ARG A 108 14.47 5.86 -18.27
N ASP A 109 15.30 6.18 -17.33
CA ASP A 109 16.69 5.74 -17.23
C ASP A 109 16.96 4.73 -16.11
N THR A 110 15.90 4.29 -15.41
CA THR A 110 15.99 3.31 -14.31
C THR A 110 14.93 2.22 -14.42
N LEU A 111 15.19 1.06 -13.82
CA LEU A 111 14.21 -0.03 -13.72
C LEU A 111 12.99 0.30 -12.83
N TRP A 112 13.06 1.37 -12.06
CA TRP A 112 11.98 1.79 -11.17
C TRP A 112 10.86 2.55 -11.90
N ILE A 113 11.11 3.01 -13.13
CA ILE A 113 10.14 3.76 -13.93
C ILE A 113 9.54 2.84 -14.98
N HIS A 114 8.36 2.33 -14.71
CA HIS A 114 7.59 1.53 -15.65
C HIS A 114 7.15 2.39 -16.84
N GLY A 115 7.30 1.86 -18.07
CA GLY A 115 6.83 2.56 -19.27
C GLY A 115 5.31 2.74 -19.27
N TRP A 116 4.87 3.93 -19.62
CA TRP A 116 3.46 4.25 -19.79
C TRP A 116 3.25 5.05 -21.06
N THR A 117 2.23 4.67 -21.84
CA THR A 117 1.81 5.40 -23.04
C THR A 117 0.34 5.77 -22.83
N GLY A 118 0.06 7.01 -22.53
CA GLY A 118 -1.33 7.35 -22.33
C GLY A 118 -1.56 8.83 -22.14
N ASP A 119 -1.47 9.41 -20.98
CA ASP A 119 -2.14 10.67 -20.75
C ASP A 119 -1.18 11.85 -20.52
N HIS A 120 -1.46 12.99 -21.19
CA HIS A 120 -0.99 14.34 -20.83
C HIS A 120 0.52 14.49 -20.55
N GLY A 121 1.38 13.82 -21.33
CA GLY A 121 2.84 13.94 -21.23
C GLY A 121 3.48 13.02 -20.18
N VAL A 122 2.72 12.13 -19.56
CA VAL A 122 3.27 11.07 -18.69
C VAL A 122 4.11 10.13 -19.53
N THR A 123 5.38 9.99 -19.17
CA THR A 123 6.33 9.11 -19.88
C THR A 123 6.54 7.78 -19.19
N GLY A 124 6.26 7.71 -17.89
CA GLY A 124 6.40 6.51 -17.09
C GLY A 124 5.72 6.63 -15.72
N ARG A 125 5.80 5.57 -14.93
CA ARG A 125 5.22 5.52 -13.58
C ARG A 125 6.14 4.77 -12.62
N TYR A 126 6.29 5.29 -11.42
CA TYR A 126 6.74 4.50 -10.28
C TYR A 126 5.59 3.66 -9.79
N SER A 127 5.89 2.45 -9.33
CA SER A 127 4.88 1.49 -8.85
C SER A 127 5.19 1.05 -7.44
N TYR A 128 4.16 0.95 -6.60
CA TYR A 128 4.26 0.48 -5.22
C TYR A 128 3.26 -0.65 -5.00
N LEU A 129 3.76 -1.82 -4.60
CA LEU A 129 2.93 -2.93 -4.18
C LEU A 129 2.47 -2.70 -2.75
N THR A 130 1.17 -2.68 -2.51
CA THR A 130 0.56 -2.37 -1.22
C THR A 130 -0.27 -3.54 -0.70
N ALA A 131 -0.04 -3.94 0.55
CA ALA A 131 -0.88 -4.85 1.31
C ALA A 131 -1.80 -4.05 2.24
N SER A 132 -3.09 -4.27 2.15
CA SER A 132 -4.12 -3.55 2.92
C SER A 132 -5.05 -4.51 3.63
N ILE A 133 -5.43 -4.20 4.87
CA ILE A 133 -6.55 -4.86 5.56
C ILE A 133 -7.85 -4.30 4.99
N VAL A 134 -8.77 -5.20 4.59
CA VAL A 134 -10.04 -4.83 3.95
C VAL A 134 -11.25 -5.47 4.63
N ASN A 135 -11.20 -5.63 5.92
CA ASN A 135 -12.32 -6.14 6.73
C ASN A 135 -13.54 -5.21 6.64
N LYS A 136 -14.70 -5.68 7.12
CA LYS A 136 -15.95 -4.91 7.07
C LYS A 136 -15.79 -3.54 7.74
N ASP A 137 -15.16 -3.50 8.91
CA ASP A 137 -15.08 -2.32 9.77
C ASP A 137 -13.69 -1.67 9.79
N LEU A 138 -12.73 -2.22 9.05
CA LEU A 138 -11.36 -1.74 8.99
C LEU A 138 -10.81 -1.77 7.57
N ARG A 139 -10.35 -0.64 7.09
CA ARG A 139 -9.66 -0.45 5.80
C ARG A 139 -8.35 0.27 6.08
N LEU A 140 -7.25 -0.42 5.92
CA LEU A 140 -5.96 0.14 6.31
C LEU A 140 -4.86 -0.31 5.35
N PRO A 141 -4.17 0.61 4.65
CA PRO A 141 -2.93 0.28 3.96
C PRO A 141 -1.86 0.05 5.03
N VAL A 142 -1.40 -1.18 5.16
CA VAL A 142 -0.47 -1.53 6.26
C VAL A 142 0.96 -1.47 5.82
N PHE A 143 1.25 -1.94 4.62
CA PHE A 143 2.61 -2.05 4.16
C PHE A 143 2.71 -1.91 2.65
N SER A 144 3.63 -1.07 2.19
CA SER A 144 3.91 -0.89 0.77
C SER A 144 5.40 -1.01 0.51
N ILE A 145 5.74 -1.52 -0.66
CA ILE A 145 7.12 -1.60 -1.14
C ILE A 145 7.22 -1.04 -2.57
N PRO A 146 8.33 -0.40 -2.94
CA PRO A 146 8.53 0.02 -4.32
C PRO A 146 8.81 -1.22 -5.18
N SER A 147 8.20 -1.27 -6.36
CA SER A 147 8.24 -2.42 -7.26
C SER A 147 8.95 -2.04 -8.56
N PRO A 148 10.15 -2.58 -8.87
CA PRO A 148 10.86 -2.34 -10.12
C PRO A 148 10.24 -3.17 -11.26
N MET A 149 10.55 -2.81 -12.50
CA MET A 149 10.27 -3.66 -13.66
C MET A 149 10.99 -5.01 -13.51
N GLY A 150 10.29 -6.11 -13.80
CA GLY A 150 10.85 -7.46 -13.70
C GLY A 150 11.06 -7.96 -12.27
N ASN A 151 10.33 -7.40 -11.31
CA ASN A 151 10.35 -7.85 -9.91
C ASN A 151 9.87 -9.31 -9.75
N ASP A 152 10.28 -9.93 -8.66
CA ASP A 152 9.74 -11.22 -8.20
C ASP A 152 8.44 -10.98 -7.40
N MET A 153 7.35 -10.71 -8.10
CA MET A 153 6.04 -10.41 -7.47
C MET A 153 5.58 -11.53 -6.51
N PRO A 154 5.69 -12.85 -6.82
CA PRO A 154 5.34 -13.90 -5.85
C PRO A 154 6.19 -13.86 -4.58
N GLY A 155 7.49 -13.64 -4.69
CA GLY A 155 8.39 -13.48 -3.55
C GLY A 155 8.05 -12.25 -2.71
N GLU A 156 7.85 -11.09 -3.34
CA GLU A 156 7.45 -9.84 -2.66
C GLU A 156 6.13 -10.02 -1.90
N VAL A 157 5.11 -10.63 -2.52
CA VAL A 157 3.82 -10.92 -1.87
C VAL A 157 4.02 -11.86 -0.68
N SER A 158 4.83 -12.92 -0.82
CA SER A 158 5.11 -13.87 0.25
C SER A 158 5.77 -13.20 1.46
N ASP A 159 6.79 -12.39 1.24
CA ASP A 159 7.47 -11.63 2.30
C ASP A 159 6.52 -10.65 3.01
N MET A 160 5.67 -9.96 2.25
CA MET A 160 4.67 -9.05 2.82
C MET A 160 3.63 -9.81 3.65
N LEU A 161 3.15 -10.97 3.21
CA LEU A 161 2.22 -11.80 3.96
C LEU A 161 2.82 -12.31 5.28
N GLN A 162 4.10 -12.71 5.29
CA GLN A 162 4.80 -13.09 6.52
C GLN A 162 4.83 -11.93 7.53
N ARG A 163 5.10 -10.71 7.06
CA ARG A 163 5.05 -9.50 7.91
C ARG A 163 3.63 -9.23 8.41
N MET A 164 2.61 -9.37 7.56
CA MET A 164 1.20 -9.19 7.95
C MET A 164 0.78 -10.17 9.04
N ASN A 165 1.19 -11.44 8.94
CA ASN A 165 0.94 -12.45 9.98
C ASN A 165 1.54 -12.09 11.35
N SER A 166 2.60 -11.27 11.40
CA SER A 166 3.21 -10.85 12.68
C SER A 166 2.43 -9.75 13.40
N ILE A 167 1.47 -9.09 12.73
CA ILE A 167 0.65 -8.01 13.30
C ILE A 167 -0.84 -8.36 13.39
N THR A 168 -1.27 -9.48 12.83
CA THR A 168 -2.64 -10.00 12.89
C THR A 168 -2.66 -11.35 13.58
N HIS A 169 -3.83 -11.80 14.03
CA HIS A 169 -4.00 -13.17 14.55
C HIS A 169 -3.95 -14.24 13.45
N GLY A 170 -4.04 -13.85 12.21
CA GLY A 170 -4.00 -14.68 11.01
C GLY A 170 -4.72 -14.03 9.83
N ILE A 171 -4.55 -14.63 8.68
CA ILE A 171 -5.15 -14.18 7.42
C ILE A 171 -6.24 -15.16 7.02
N ASP A 172 -7.48 -14.65 6.85
CA ASP A 172 -8.62 -15.45 6.41
C ASP A 172 -8.63 -15.66 4.91
N LEU A 173 -8.27 -14.62 4.16
CA LEU A 173 -8.32 -14.63 2.71
C LEU A 173 -7.45 -13.49 2.14
N VAL A 174 -6.69 -13.82 1.10
CA VAL A 174 -5.93 -12.81 0.34
C VAL A 174 -6.62 -12.54 -0.99
N LEU A 175 -6.84 -11.27 -1.29
CA LEU A 175 -7.58 -10.82 -2.46
C LEU A 175 -6.63 -10.15 -3.47
N PHE A 176 -6.74 -10.56 -4.73
CA PHE A 176 -5.93 -10.01 -5.81
C PHE A 176 -6.79 -9.67 -7.02
N ASP A 177 -6.39 -8.63 -7.73
CA ASP A 177 -6.99 -8.34 -9.03
C ASP A 177 -6.41 -9.25 -10.13
N ARG A 178 -6.93 -9.11 -11.36
CA ARG A 178 -6.52 -9.91 -12.51
C ARG A 178 -5.06 -9.71 -12.93
N GLY A 179 -4.44 -8.60 -12.56
CA GLY A 179 -3.03 -8.32 -12.84
C GLY A 179 -2.07 -9.25 -12.07
N PHE A 180 -2.55 -9.84 -10.99
CA PHE A 180 -1.81 -10.81 -10.18
C PHE A 180 -2.02 -12.28 -10.62
N TYR A 181 -2.86 -12.55 -11.61
CA TYR A 181 -3.12 -13.92 -12.04
C TYR A 181 -1.87 -14.55 -12.66
N SER A 182 -1.16 -15.32 -11.86
CA SER A 182 0.03 -16.05 -12.28
C SER A 182 0.14 -17.41 -11.60
N LYS A 183 0.68 -18.39 -12.32
CA LYS A 183 0.88 -19.76 -11.82
C LYS A 183 1.90 -19.78 -10.68
N ASP A 184 2.92 -18.94 -10.76
CA ASP A 184 3.95 -18.80 -9.73
C ASP A 184 3.37 -18.27 -8.42
N LEU A 185 2.50 -17.26 -8.48
CA LEU A 185 1.84 -16.72 -7.30
C LEU A 185 0.90 -17.75 -6.66
N MET A 186 0.06 -18.42 -7.46
CA MET A 186 -0.83 -19.46 -6.94
C MET A 186 -0.06 -20.57 -6.24
N LEU A 187 1.04 -21.00 -6.81
CA LEU A 187 1.91 -22.01 -6.20
C LEU A 187 2.56 -21.52 -4.89
N ALA A 188 3.06 -20.29 -4.88
CA ALA A 188 3.64 -19.69 -3.67
C ALA A 188 2.62 -19.57 -2.53
N LEU A 189 1.40 -19.11 -2.83
CA LEU A 189 0.33 -18.98 -1.84
C LEU A 189 -0.12 -20.36 -1.31
N SER A 190 -0.27 -21.36 -2.20
CA SER A 190 -0.60 -22.72 -1.79
C SER A 190 0.51 -23.35 -0.93
N GLY A 191 1.77 -23.11 -1.25
CA GLY A 191 2.91 -23.57 -0.45
C GLY A 191 3.01 -22.94 0.94
N MET A 192 2.34 -21.82 1.15
CA MET A 192 2.22 -21.14 2.45
C MET A 192 0.91 -21.48 3.19
N ASP A 193 0.09 -22.38 2.67
CA ASP A 193 -1.29 -22.66 3.15
C ASP A 193 -2.13 -21.36 3.25
N MET A 194 -1.89 -20.41 2.34
CA MET A 194 -2.54 -19.12 2.37
C MET A 194 -3.81 -19.14 1.51
N PRO A 195 -5.01 -18.96 2.10
CA PRO A 195 -6.26 -18.88 1.33
C PRO A 195 -6.25 -17.65 0.41
N TYR A 196 -6.57 -17.83 -0.86
CA TYR A 196 -6.55 -16.73 -1.82
C TYR A 196 -7.77 -16.69 -2.73
N LEU A 197 -8.02 -15.52 -3.29
CA LEU A 197 -9.01 -15.24 -4.32
C LEU A 197 -8.41 -14.28 -5.34
N ILE A 198 -8.15 -14.76 -6.56
CA ILE A 198 -7.56 -14.00 -7.65
C ILE A 198 -8.58 -13.87 -8.77
N PHE A 199 -8.86 -12.65 -9.23
CA PHE A 199 -9.74 -12.45 -10.39
C PHE A 199 -9.03 -12.93 -11.67
N VAL A 200 -9.70 -13.83 -12.42
CA VAL A 200 -9.12 -14.50 -13.60
C VAL A 200 -9.38 -13.69 -14.86
N PRO A 201 -8.35 -13.43 -15.70
CA PRO A 201 -8.55 -12.87 -17.03
C PRO A 201 -9.39 -13.79 -17.92
N LYS A 202 -10.33 -13.24 -18.68
CA LYS A 202 -11.19 -14.00 -19.61
C LYS A 202 -10.42 -14.36 -20.88
N ASN A 203 -9.56 -15.38 -20.84
CA ASN A 203 -8.95 -16.01 -22.00
C ASN A 203 -9.99 -16.91 -22.75
N GLU A 204 -9.61 -17.53 -23.87
CA GLU A 204 -10.52 -18.33 -24.70
C GLU A 204 -11.14 -19.48 -23.90
N SER A 205 -10.34 -20.28 -23.18
CA SER A 205 -10.84 -21.41 -22.39
C SER A 205 -11.83 -21.00 -21.29
N VAL A 206 -11.59 -19.86 -20.64
CA VAL A 206 -12.51 -19.30 -19.66
C VAL A 206 -13.81 -18.82 -20.32
N LYS A 207 -13.72 -18.22 -21.52
CA LYS A 207 -14.91 -17.80 -22.28
C LYS A 207 -15.75 -18.98 -22.73
N ASP A 208 -15.12 -20.05 -23.24
CA ASP A 208 -15.80 -21.25 -23.69
C ASP A 208 -16.58 -21.90 -22.54
N GLU A 209 -15.97 -21.98 -21.36
CA GLU A 209 -16.60 -22.48 -20.15
C GLU A 209 -17.81 -21.61 -19.74
N LEU A 210 -17.66 -20.28 -19.76
CA LEU A 210 -18.75 -19.35 -19.48
C LEU A 210 -19.89 -19.45 -20.50
N VAL A 211 -19.60 -19.68 -21.78
CA VAL A 211 -20.62 -19.84 -22.83
C VAL A 211 -21.45 -21.10 -22.61
N SER A 212 -20.83 -22.17 -22.09
CA SER A 212 -21.54 -23.43 -21.78
C SER A 212 -22.51 -23.34 -20.59
N MET A 213 -22.35 -22.30 -19.73
CA MET A 213 -23.15 -22.11 -18.52
C MET A 213 -24.46 -21.37 -18.80
N ILE A 214 -25.51 -21.69 -18.04
CA ILE A 214 -26.77 -20.96 -18.06
C ILE A 214 -26.72 -19.71 -17.17
N HIS A 215 -27.63 -18.79 -17.41
CA HIS A 215 -27.76 -17.55 -16.63
C HIS A 215 -27.96 -17.83 -15.14
N GLY A 216 -27.18 -17.20 -14.29
CA GLY A 216 -27.23 -17.36 -12.83
C GLY A 216 -26.48 -18.59 -12.29
N GLU A 217 -25.95 -19.44 -13.16
CA GLU A 217 -25.21 -20.64 -12.75
C GLU A 217 -23.89 -20.28 -12.04
N ARG A 218 -23.56 -21.09 -11.03
CA ARG A 218 -22.32 -21.02 -10.28
C ARG A 218 -21.72 -22.41 -10.16
N LYS A 219 -20.42 -22.56 -10.44
CA LYS A 219 -19.71 -23.83 -10.27
C LYS A 219 -18.26 -23.65 -9.91
N ILE A 220 -17.68 -24.66 -9.30
CA ILE A 220 -16.23 -24.76 -9.07
C ILE A 220 -15.70 -25.89 -9.95
N VAL A 221 -14.61 -25.61 -10.66
CA VAL A 221 -13.92 -26.57 -11.52
C VAL A 221 -12.48 -26.70 -11.03
N PHE A 222 -12.05 -27.91 -10.76
CA PHE A 222 -10.66 -28.21 -10.44
C PHE A 222 -9.79 -27.97 -11.68
N HIS A 223 -8.66 -27.29 -11.54
CA HIS A 223 -7.79 -26.90 -12.63
C HIS A 223 -6.32 -27.21 -12.29
N GLU A 224 -5.75 -28.16 -12.99
CA GLU A 224 -4.32 -28.42 -12.96
C GLU A 224 -3.59 -27.52 -13.95
N PHE A 225 -2.41 -27.03 -13.57
CA PHE A 225 -1.55 -26.24 -14.44
C PHE A 225 -0.10 -26.69 -14.36
N SER A 226 0.65 -26.41 -15.41
CA SER A 226 2.09 -26.59 -15.42
C SER A 226 2.78 -25.44 -16.13
N PHE A 227 4.03 -25.21 -15.78
CA PHE A 227 4.93 -24.25 -16.42
C PHE A 227 6.39 -24.68 -16.22
N TYR A 228 7.31 -23.97 -16.87
CA TYR A 228 8.73 -24.22 -16.70
C TYR A 228 9.35 -23.11 -15.86
N ARG A 229 10.13 -23.50 -14.83
CA ARG A 229 10.96 -22.62 -14.00
C ARG A 229 12.38 -23.17 -14.01
N ASP A 230 13.35 -22.37 -14.43
CA ASP A 230 14.77 -22.75 -14.52
C ASP A 230 15.00 -24.07 -15.29
N GLY A 231 14.23 -24.29 -16.37
CA GLY A 231 14.29 -25.48 -17.19
C GLY A 231 13.58 -26.72 -16.64
N HIS A 232 13.02 -26.66 -15.44
CA HIS A 232 12.26 -27.75 -14.80
C HIS A 232 10.77 -27.54 -14.94
N LYS A 233 10.05 -28.62 -15.28
CA LYS A 233 8.57 -28.61 -15.28
C LYS A 233 8.06 -28.57 -13.85
N VAL A 234 7.31 -27.52 -13.51
CA VAL A 234 6.61 -27.36 -12.24
C VAL A 234 5.11 -27.56 -12.49
N THR A 235 4.46 -28.29 -11.59
CA THR A 235 3.01 -28.53 -11.63
C THR A 235 2.37 -27.98 -10.38
N GLY A 236 1.11 -27.56 -10.48
CA GLY A 236 0.29 -27.12 -9.38
C GLY A 236 -1.18 -27.20 -9.77
N ASP A 237 -2.02 -26.87 -8.83
CA ASP A 237 -3.48 -26.88 -9.01
C ASP A 237 -4.13 -25.66 -8.36
N THR A 238 -5.37 -25.40 -8.75
CA THR A 238 -6.24 -24.39 -8.17
C THR A 238 -7.69 -24.77 -8.48
N ASN A 239 -8.64 -24.18 -7.81
CA ASN A 239 -10.05 -24.24 -8.21
C ASN A 239 -10.39 -22.96 -8.99
N LEU A 240 -11.16 -23.10 -10.07
CA LEU A 240 -11.76 -21.99 -10.79
C LEU A 240 -13.23 -21.90 -10.44
N ALA A 241 -13.61 -20.82 -9.75
CA ALA A 241 -15.00 -20.54 -9.41
C ALA A 241 -15.62 -19.67 -10.51
N PHE A 242 -16.56 -20.23 -11.26
CA PHE A 242 -17.30 -19.57 -12.34
C PHE A 242 -18.66 -19.10 -11.84
N LEU A 243 -19.01 -17.84 -12.11
CA LEU A 243 -20.31 -17.25 -11.77
C LEU A 243 -20.86 -16.53 -13.01
N LYS A 244 -21.87 -17.10 -13.63
CA LYS A 244 -22.43 -16.64 -14.91
C LYS A 244 -23.53 -15.62 -14.70
N GLN A 245 -23.40 -14.44 -15.32
CA GLN A 245 -24.44 -13.40 -15.39
C GLN A 245 -25.03 -13.09 -14.01
N ILE A 246 -24.19 -12.74 -13.03
CA ILE A 246 -24.62 -12.32 -11.70
C ILE A 246 -24.91 -10.84 -11.69
N TYR A 247 -26.10 -10.47 -11.23
CA TYR A 247 -26.53 -9.09 -11.15
C TYR A 247 -25.73 -8.28 -10.12
N ASP A 248 -25.28 -7.10 -10.52
CA ASP A 248 -24.61 -6.14 -9.66
C ASP A 248 -25.50 -4.92 -9.42
N HIS A 249 -26.10 -4.83 -8.23
CA HIS A 249 -26.98 -3.72 -7.84
C HIS A 249 -26.33 -2.33 -7.90
N ARG A 250 -25.00 -2.25 -7.92
CA ARG A 250 -24.30 -0.96 -7.95
C ARG A 250 -24.25 -0.36 -9.35
N THR A 251 -24.13 -1.21 -10.37
CA THR A 251 -24.02 -0.79 -11.76
C THR A 251 -25.30 -1.02 -12.56
N ASP A 252 -26.28 -1.73 -11.96
CA ASP A 252 -27.52 -2.15 -12.60
C ASP A 252 -27.29 -3.05 -13.84
N GLU A 253 -26.22 -3.88 -13.78
CA GLU A 253 -25.79 -4.74 -14.88
C GLU A 253 -25.50 -6.16 -14.42
N TYR A 254 -25.47 -7.10 -15.37
CA TYR A 254 -25.05 -8.48 -15.18
C TYR A 254 -23.62 -8.71 -15.59
N TYR A 255 -22.84 -9.39 -14.74
CA TYR A 255 -21.43 -9.70 -14.99
C TYR A 255 -21.13 -11.18 -14.86
N ASP A 256 -20.19 -11.64 -15.69
CA ASP A 256 -19.53 -12.92 -15.52
C ASP A 256 -18.28 -12.73 -14.65
N TRP A 257 -18.19 -13.51 -13.58
CA TRP A 257 -17.05 -13.51 -12.67
C TRP A 257 -16.35 -14.86 -12.71
N VAL A 258 -15.01 -14.83 -12.74
CA VAL A 258 -14.21 -16.05 -12.60
C VAL A 258 -13.08 -15.76 -11.62
N PHE A 259 -12.92 -16.65 -10.63
CA PHE A 259 -11.90 -16.52 -9.62
C PHE A 259 -11.08 -17.80 -9.51
N ALA A 260 -9.76 -17.67 -9.34
CA ALA A 260 -8.90 -18.77 -8.90
C ALA A 260 -8.79 -18.74 -7.38
N THR A 261 -8.87 -19.91 -6.75
CA THR A 261 -8.83 -20.08 -5.29
C THR A 261 -8.32 -21.47 -4.90
N ASN A 262 -7.61 -21.59 -3.78
CA ASN A 262 -7.28 -22.89 -3.17
C ASN A 262 -8.30 -23.32 -2.11
N VAL A 263 -9.37 -22.56 -1.89
CA VAL A 263 -10.44 -22.89 -0.96
C VAL A 263 -11.47 -23.76 -1.68
N SER A 264 -11.58 -25.04 -1.31
CA SER A 264 -12.45 -26.01 -2.00
C SER A 264 -13.94 -25.85 -1.68
N ASP A 265 -14.25 -25.33 -0.49
CA ASP A 265 -15.61 -25.14 0.03
C ASP A 265 -16.04 -23.66 0.05
N MET A 266 -15.49 -22.87 -0.86
CA MET A 266 -15.79 -21.44 -1.01
C MET A 266 -17.30 -21.21 -1.21
N ASP A 267 -17.88 -20.37 -0.38
CA ASP A 267 -19.28 -19.93 -0.50
C ASP A 267 -19.49 -19.04 -1.74
N LEU A 268 -19.96 -19.61 -2.85
CA LEU A 268 -20.15 -18.93 -4.12
C LEU A 268 -21.21 -17.82 -4.07
N GLU A 269 -22.11 -17.81 -3.08
CA GLU A 269 -23.06 -16.72 -2.87
C GLU A 269 -22.37 -15.48 -2.29
N LYS A 270 -21.31 -15.67 -1.52
CA LYS A 270 -20.59 -14.60 -0.82
C LYS A 270 -19.30 -14.16 -1.52
N ILE A 271 -18.78 -14.97 -2.46
CA ILE A 271 -17.47 -14.76 -3.10
C ILE A 271 -17.32 -13.35 -3.70
N ILE A 272 -18.34 -12.89 -4.43
CA ILE A 272 -18.31 -11.54 -5.04
C ILE A 272 -18.27 -10.46 -3.97
N LYS A 273 -19.02 -10.61 -2.88
CA LYS A 273 -19.02 -9.66 -1.77
C LYS A 273 -17.66 -9.60 -1.08
N GLN A 274 -17.00 -10.74 -0.88
CA GLN A 274 -15.65 -10.82 -0.34
C GLN A 274 -14.66 -10.15 -1.29
N TYR A 275 -14.70 -10.49 -2.58
CA TYR A 275 -13.82 -9.88 -3.57
C TYR A 275 -14.02 -8.36 -3.70
N LYS A 276 -15.26 -7.88 -3.66
CA LYS A 276 -15.55 -6.43 -3.71
C LYS A 276 -14.99 -5.65 -2.52
N ALA A 277 -14.63 -6.32 -1.43
CA ALA A 277 -13.90 -5.67 -0.33
C ALA A 277 -12.55 -5.10 -0.78
N ARG A 278 -11.92 -5.68 -1.81
CA ARG A 278 -10.69 -5.17 -2.42
C ARG A 278 -10.84 -3.73 -2.93
N TRP A 279 -11.98 -3.37 -3.52
CA TRP A 279 -12.20 -2.00 -4.04
C TRP A 279 -12.13 -0.90 -2.98
N ARG A 280 -12.11 -1.27 -1.70
CA ARG A 280 -11.89 -0.32 -0.61
C ARG A 280 -10.48 0.28 -0.64
N ILE A 281 -9.50 -0.43 -1.23
CA ILE A 281 -8.13 0.08 -1.42
C ILE A 281 -8.13 1.33 -2.31
N GLU A 282 -8.88 1.32 -3.40
CA GLU A 282 -8.95 2.45 -4.33
C GLU A 282 -9.43 3.75 -3.64
N THR A 283 -10.30 3.61 -2.64
CA THR A 283 -10.74 4.76 -1.82
C THR A 283 -9.60 5.28 -0.95
N MET A 284 -8.76 4.38 -0.42
CA MET A 284 -7.62 4.74 0.44
C MET A 284 -6.55 5.47 -0.38
N PHE A 285 -6.18 4.95 -1.54
CA PHE A 285 -5.23 5.64 -2.43
C PHE A 285 -5.71 7.05 -2.82
N ARG A 286 -7.02 7.24 -3.00
CA ARG A 286 -7.60 8.56 -3.28
C ARG A 286 -7.45 9.52 -2.11
N VAL A 287 -7.54 9.03 -0.87
CA VAL A 287 -7.28 9.83 0.33
C VAL A 287 -5.80 10.17 0.45
N GLN A 288 -4.90 9.21 0.19
CA GLN A 288 -3.46 9.46 0.17
C GLN A 288 -3.08 10.54 -0.84
N ASP A 289 -3.74 10.58 -2.00
CA ASP A 289 -3.52 11.63 -3.01
C ASP A 289 -3.85 13.05 -2.51
N GLU A 290 -4.67 13.20 -1.46
CA GLU A 290 -4.93 14.51 -0.84
C GLU A 290 -3.72 15.08 -0.07
N CYS A 291 -2.75 14.23 0.30
CA CYS A 291 -1.53 14.64 1.00
C CYS A 291 -0.25 14.42 0.19
N ARG A 292 -0.35 14.27 -1.13
CA ARG A 292 0.77 13.96 -2.01
C ARG A 292 1.90 14.98 -1.87
N ILE A 293 3.07 14.51 -1.44
CA ILE A 293 4.31 15.30 -1.37
C ILE A 293 5.07 15.09 -2.67
N LYS A 294 5.02 16.11 -3.54
CA LYS A 294 5.65 16.02 -4.85
C LYS A 294 7.16 16.20 -4.78
N THR A 295 7.88 15.54 -5.69
CA THR A 295 9.33 15.69 -5.85
C THR A 295 9.72 15.63 -7.32
N LYS A 296 10.83 16.32 -7.67
CA LYS A 296 11.46 16.21 -8.99
C LYS A 296 12.52 15.10 -9.02
N SER A 297 12.86 14.51 -7.86
CA SER A 297 13.88 13.48 -7.78
C SER A 297 13.48 12.25 -8.59
N LYS A 298 14.45 11.63 -9.27
CA LYS A 298 14.33 10.31 -9.92
C LYS A 298 14.75 9.18 -8.98
N ASP A 299 15.38 9.50 -7.86
CA ASP A 299 15.86 8.50 -6.91
C ASP A 299 14.68 7.79 -6.23
N ILE A 300 14.60 6.48 -6.38
CA ILE A 300 13.54 5.66 -5.78
C ILE A 300 13.53 5.78 -4.25
N ARG A 301 14.69 6.03 -3.61
CA ARG A 301 14.75 6.19 -2.16
C ARG A 301 13.99 7.45 -1.72
N VAL A 302 14.15 8.57 -2.45
CA VAL A 302 13.41 9.82 -2.19
C VAL A 302 11.92 9.60 -2.39
N ARG A 303 11.52 9.00 -3.52
CA ARG A 303 10.11 8.76 -3.84
C ARG A 303 9.45 7.82 -2.85
N TYR A 304 10.12 6.71 -2.54
CA TYR A 304 9.56 5.74 -1.60
C TYR A 304 9.51 6.29 -0.16
N PHE A 305 10.49 7.08 0.27
CA PHE A 305 10.44 7.76 1.57
C PHE A 305 9.21 8.67 1.68
N LEU A 306 8.94 9.49 0.67
CA LEU A 306 7.78 10.40 0.64
C LEU A 306 6.48 9.60 0.61
N PHE A 307 6.38 8.60 -0.25
CA PHE A 307 5.23 7.71 -0.33
C PHE A 307 4.92 7.00 1.01
N ALA A 308 5.94 6.43 1.65
CA ALA A 308 5.80 5.76 2.93
C ALA A 308 5.39 6.73 4.06
N TYR A 309 5.89 7.96 4.01
CA TYR A 309 5.51 9.03 4.93
C TYR A 309 4.01 9.40 4.78
N GLU A 310 3.55 9.57 3.54
CA GLU A 310 2.14 9.83 3.22
C GLU A 310 1.23 8.70 3.71
N GLN A 311 1.61 7.45 3.42
CA GLN A 311 0.88 6.26 3.87
C GLN A 311 0.78 6.21 5.40
N LEU A 312 1.86 6.50 6.11
CA LEU A 312 1.85 6.53 7.58
C LEU A 312 0.92 7.60 8.13
N ILE A 313 0.93 8.81 7.56
CA ILE A 313 0.01 9.90 7.94
C ILE A 313 -1.44 9.50 7.73
N GLU A 314 -1.77 8.95 6.57
CA GLU A 314 -3.13 8.49 6.25
C GLU A 314 -3.58 7.40 7.23
N SER A 315 -2.72 6.44 7.50
CA SER A 315 -3.02 5.33 8.43
C SER A 315 -3.27 5.82 9.86
N ILE A 316 -2.47 6.79 10.34
CA ILE A 316 -2.67 7.41 11.65
C ILE A 316 -4.00 8.16 11.68
N TRP A 317 -4.30 8.97 10.65
CA TRP A 317 -5.57 9.65 10.57
C TRP A 317 -6.73 8.67 10.59
N TYR A 318 -6.68 7.63 9.76
CA TYR A 318 -7.74 6.64 9.66
C TYR A 318 -7.97 5.91 10.99
N LEU A 319 -6.91 5.49 11.69
CA LEU A 319 -7.04 4.75 12.95
C LEU A 319 -7.53 5.62 14.12
N PHE A 320 -7.18 6.90 14.15
CA PHE A 320 -7.34 7.68 15.38
C PHE A 320 -8.20 8.94 15.24
N TYR A 321 -8.50 9.41 14.00
CA TYR A 321 -9.11 10.73 13.82
C TYR A 321 -10.25 10.76 12.80
N HIS A 322 -10.43 9.75 11.94
CA HIS A 322 -11.35 9.83 10.79
C HIS A 322 -12.82 10.05 11.20
N GLU A 323 -13.22 9.59 12.41
CA GLU A 323 -14.56 9.82 12.94
C GLU A 323 -14.76 11.26 13.48
N GLU A 324 -13.68 11.97 13.80
CA GLU A 324 -13.71 13.28 14.42
C GLU A 324 -13.52 14.42 13.41
N VAL A 325 -12.60 14.22 12.44
CA VAL A 325 -12.20 15.28 11.51
C VAL A 325 -11.87 14.72 10.12
N SER A 326 -12.08 15.56 9.09
CA SER A 326 -11.61 15.24 7.73
C SER A 326 -10.08 15.17 7.67
N PHE A 327 -9.56 14.40 6.69
CA PHE A 327 -8.12 14.24 6.51
C PHE A 327 -7.40 15.58 6.32
N LYS A 328 -7.96 16.47 5.49
CA LYS A 328 -7.36 17.80 5.25
C LYS A 328 -7.28 18.66 6.51
N LYS A 329 -8.33 18.64 7.35
CA LYS A 329 -8.30 19.36 8.63
C LYS A 329 -7.26 18.79 9.58
N PHE A 330 -7.15 17.46 9.67
CA PHE A 330 -6.12 16.78 10.46
C PHE A 330 -4.71 17.22 10.04
N LEU A 331 -4.41 17.23 8.71
CA LEU A 331 -3.12 17.66 8.19
C LEU A 331 -2.78 19.10 8.56
N ILE A 332 -3.73 20.02 8.43
CA ILE A 332 -3.53 21.43 8.77
C ILE A 332 -3.17 21.59 10.26
N GLU A 333 -3.94 20.95 11.15
CA GLU A 333 -3.69 21.04 12.59
C GLU A 333 -2.35 20.40 12.97
N LEU A 334 -2.04 19.23 12.39
CA LEU A 334 -0.77 18.53 12.61
C LEU A 334 0.43 19.38 12.16
N SER A 335 0.35 20.00 10.98
CA SER A 335 1.38 20.90 10.44
C SER A 335 1.57 22.14 11.31
N SER A 336 0.48 22.72 11.83
CA SER A 336 0.52 23.87 12.74
C SER A 336 1.24 23.53 14.04
N VAL A 337 0.89 22.42 14.68
CA VAL A 337 1.54 21.97 15.94
C VAL A 337 3.01 21.67 15.72
N CYS A 338 3.37 21.00 14.61
CA CYS A 338 4.77 20.72 14.27
C CYS A 338 5.59 22.02 14.06
N SER A 339 5.03 23.02 13.37
CA SER A 339 5.67 24.31 13.15
C SER A 339 5.94 25.03 14.48
N THR A 340 4.97 25.06 15.38
CA THR A 340 5.12 25.66 16.73
C THR A 340 6.21 24.95 17.55
N LEU A 341 6.30 23.63 17.49
CA LEU A 341 7.35 22.89 18.19
C LEU A 341 8.75 23.25 17.69
N VAL A 342 8.92 23.28 16.38
CA VAL A 342 10.22 23.66 15.75
C VAL A 342 10.61 25.09 16.10
N GLU A 343 9.68 26.04 16.01
CA GLU A 343 9.95 27.45 16.39
C GLU A 343 10.36 27.59 17.86
N ASN A 344 9.72 26.86 18.75
CA ASN A 344 10.07 26.86 20.19
C ASN A 344 11.46 26.25 20.43
N GLU A 345 11.84 25.21 19.70
CA GLU A 345 13.21 24.67 19.76
C GLU A 345 14.24 25.67 19.24
N GLU A 346 13.98 26.34 18.11
CA GLU A 346 14.86 27.32 17.50
C GLU A 346 15.07 28.52 18.47
N ARG A 347 14.02 29.02 19.11
CA ARG A 347 14.10 30.11 20.12
C ARG A 347 14.94 29.73 21.33
N ARG A 348 14.77 28.53 21.88
CA ARG A 348 15.56 28.06 23.03
C ARG A 348 17.06 27.99 22.71
N ARG A 349 17.41 27.63 21.50
CA ARG A 349 18.83 27.58 21.06
C ARG A 349 19.47 28.98 20.95
N THR A 350 18.72 29.97 20.45
CA THR A 350 19.17 31.34 20.32
C THR A 350 19.32 32.08 21.66
N THR A 351 18.57 31.64 22.70
CA THR A 351 18.68 32.24 24.06
C THR A 351 19.82 31.64 24.90
N HIS A 352 20.43 30.54 24.44
CA HIS A 352 21.53 29.86 25.16
C HIS A 352 22.88 29.93 24.41
N SER A 353 22.94 30.63 23.28
CA SER A 353 24.14 31.00 22.52
C SER A 353 24.53 32.46 22.80
#